data_1bb38ffabdc5d7df6d01037b769b3fac
#
_entry.id   1bb38ffabdc5d7df6d01037b769b3fac
#
_cell.length_a   1.000
_cell.length_b   1.000
_cell.length_c   1.000
_cell.angle_alpha   90.00
_cell.angle_beta   90.00
_cell.angle_gamma   90.00
#
_symmetry.space_group_name_H-M   'P 1'
#
loop_
_entity.id
_entity.type
_entity.pdbx_description
1 polymer ?
#
loop_
_entity_poly.entity_id
_entity_poly.type
_entity_poly.pdbx_seq_one_letter_code
_entity_poly.pdbx_strand_id
1 'polypeptide(L)'
;FDAPPGEIFAIRNVANLIPPYAPNTDYHGTSAAVEFAVRGLGVKSIVVMGHDGCGGVRALLRDEPLGFDFVDAWMTIATSARAKALAEAGSDPDSGKSGPGGTRRCPSPGHRVSARR
;
A
#
# COMPACT_ATOMS: atom_id res chain seq x y z
N PHE A 1 4.91 -15.01 -8.81
CA PHE A 1 4.27 -15.54 -10.00
C PHE A 1 5.36 -16.06 -10.93
N ASP A 2 5.24 -17.27 -11.36
CA ASP A 2 6.13 -17.88 -12.36
C ASP A 2 5.57 -17.60 -13.77
N ALA A 3 5.54 -16.32 -14.14
CA ALA A 3 4.98 -15.86 -15.39
C ALA A 3 6.08 -15.38 -16.33
N PRO A 4 6.07 -15.80 -17.57
CA PRO A 4 7.04 -15.34 -18.56
C PRO A 4 6.89 -13.84 -18.84
N PRO A 5 7.94 -13.20 -19.40
CA PRO A 5 7.88 -11.78 -19.77
C PRO A 5 6.70 -11.46 -20.68
N GLY A 6 5.99 -10.38 -20.36
CA GLY A 6 4.83 -9.91 -21.14
C GLY A 6 3.47 -10.42 -20.67
N GLU A 7 3.39 -11.38 -19.75
CA GLU A 7 2.11 -11.91 -19.26
C GLU A 7 1.53 -11.12 -18.09
N ILE A 8 2.35 -10.37 -17.37
CA ILE A 8 1.91 -9.58 -16.22
C ILE A 8 2.26 -8.10 -16.43
N PHE A 9 1.26 -7.25 -16.28
CA PHE A 9 1.46 -5.81 -16.11
C PHE A 9 1.47 -5.49 -14.62
N ALA A 10 2.61 -5.09 -14.08
CA ALA A 10 2.80 -4.88 -12.66
C ALA A 10 2.85 -3.39 -12.31
N ILE A 11 2.06 -2.99 -11.32
CA ILE A 11 2.07 -1.65 -10.73
C ILE A 11 2.52 -1.80 -9.28
N ARG A 12 3.50 -1.01 -8.85
CA ARG A 12 3.95 -0.99 -7.46
C ARG A 12 3.79 0.40 -6.88
N ASN A 13 3.10 0.50 -5.75
CA ASN A 13 2.93 1.76 -5.03
C ASN A 13 2.97 1.55 -3.51
N VAL A 14 2.97 2.64 -2.76
CA VAL A 14 2.99 2.59 -1.29
C VAL A 14 1.66 2.04 -0.78
N ALA A 15 1.73 1.00 0.06
CA ALA A 15 0.58 0.34 0.70
C ALA A 15 -0.43 -0.30 -0.27
N ASN A 16 -0.03 -0.63 -1.49
CA ASN A 16 -0.88 -1.29 -2.51
C ASN A 16 -2.29 -0.68 -2.66
N LEU A 17 -2.36 0.65 -2.63
CA LEU A 17 -3.60 1.40 -2.72
C LEU A 17 -3.98 1.69 -4.18
N ILE A 18 -5.28 1.63 -4.47
CA ILE A 18 -5.85 2.11 -5.71
C ILE A 18 -6.73 3.33 -5.37
N PRO A 19 -6.41 4.52 -5.90
CA PRO A 19 -7.20 5.71 -5.63
C PRO A 19 -8.60 5.60 -6.27
N PRO A 20 -9.60 6.30 -5.72
CA PRO A 20 -10.91 6.39 -6.34
C PRO A 20 -10.82 7.02 -7.73
N TYR A 21 -11.78 6.69 -8.59
CA TYR A 21 -11.89 7.31 -9.92
C TYR A 21 -12.30 8.79 -9.78
N ALA A 22 -11.35 9.67 -9.94
CA ALA A 22 -11.55 11.12 -9.84
C ALA A 22 -10.71 11.84 -10.91
N PRO A 23 -11.15 11.81 -12.18
CA PRO A 23 -10.39 12.40 -13.28
C PRO A 23 -10.35 13.93 -13.14
N ASN A 24 -9.15 14.48 -13.15
CA ASN A 24 -8.87 15.91 -13.20
C ASN A 24 -7.56 16.14 -13.97
N THR A 25 -7.01 17.34 -13.91
CA THR A 25 -5.77 17.70 -14.61
C THR A 25 -4.49 17.40 -13.82
N ASP A 26 -4.58 16.82 -12.61
CA ASP A 26 -3.44 16.47 -11.79
C ASP A 26 -2.76 15.16 -12.26
N TYR A 27 -1.59 14.89 -11.72
CA TYR A 27 -0.78 13.72 -12.11
C TYR A 27 -1.19 12.48 -11.31
N HIS A 28 -1.92 11.57 -11.95
CA HIS A 28 -2.48 10.35 -11.34
C HIS A 28 -1.77 9.07 -11.83
N GLY A 29 -0.51 8.88 -11.45
CA GLY A 29 0.32 7.77 -11.95
C GLY A 29 -0.30 6.39 -11.78
N THR A 30 -0.85 6.07 -10.60
CA THR A 30 -1.51 4.77 -10.36
C THR A 30 -2.80 4.62 -11.17
N SER A 31 -3.63 5.65 -11.23
CA SER A 31 -4.87 5.64 -12.03
C SER A 31 -4.58 5.48 -13.51
N ALA A 32 -3.58 6.19 -14.03
CA ALA A 32 -3.16 6.08 -15.42
C ALA A 32 -2.64 4.67 -15.75
N ALA A 33 -1.88 4.06 -14.86
CA ALA A 33 -1.39 2.69 -15.05
C ALA A 33 -2.54 1.67 -15.04
N VAL A 34 -3.53 1.81 -14.14
CA VAL A 34 -4.72 0.96 -14.10
C VAL A 34 -5.55 1.15 -15.37
N GLU A 35 -5.77 2.38 -15.80
CA GLU A 35 -6.49 2.66 -17.04
C GLU A 35 -5.80 2.04 -18.26
N PHE A 36 -4.49 2.17 -18.36
CA PHE A 36 -3.72 1.55 -19.45
C PHE A 36 -3.82 0.03 -19.42
N ALA A 37 -3.71 -0.60 -18.24
CA ALA A 37 -3.89 -2.04 -18.11
C ALA A 37 -5.26 -2.51 -18.62
N VAL A 38 -6.33 -1.80 -18.24
CA VAL A 38 -7.70 -2.18 -18.59
C VAL A 38 -8.02 -1.84 -20.05
N ARG A 39 -7.77 -0.60 -20.47
CA ARG A 39 -8.21 -0.11 -21.78
C ARG A 39 -7.18 -0.32 -22.89
N GLY A 40 -5.90 -0.23 -22.55
CA GLY A 40 -4.80 -0.39 -23.52
C GLY A 40 -4.42 -1.86 -23.72
N LEU A 41 -4.25 -2.61 -22.62
CA LEU A 41 -3.80 -3.99 -22.67
C LEU A 41 -4.96 -5.01 -22.60
N GLY A 42 -6.15 -4.59 -22.23
CA GLY A 42 -7.32 -5.47 -22.14
C GLY A 42 -7.18 -6.57 -21.10
N VAL A 43 -6.54 -6.30 -19.95
CA VAL A 43 -6.36 -7.30 -18.91
C VAL A 43 -7.71 -7.80 -18.41
N LYS A 44 -7.81 -9.12 -18.17
CA LYS A 44 -9.05 -9.76 -17.73
C LYS A 44 -9.22 -9.82 -16.23
N SER A 45 -8.12 -9.63 -15.50
CA SER A 45 -8.11 -9.72 -14.04
C SER A 45 -7.16 -8.70 -13.44
N ILE A 46 -7.54 -8.12 -12.32
CA ILE A 46 -6.69 -7.24 -11.51
C ILE A 46 -6.53 -7.91 -10.15
N VAL A 47 -5.27 -8.10 -9.74
CA VAL A 47 -4.94 -8.68 -8.43
C VAL A 47 -4.27 -7.59 -7.59
N VAL A 48 -4.85 -7.27 -6.44
CA VAL A 48 -4.26 -6.35 -5.46
C VAL A 48 -3.59 -7.18 -4.39
N MET A 49 -2.28 -7.01 -4.24
CA MET A 49 -1.48 -7.80 -3.30
C MET A 49 -0.84 -6.91 -2.25
N GLY A 50 -0.96 -7.33 -1.00
CA GLY A 50 -0.20 -6.80 0.12
C GLY A 50 0.86 -7.80 0.59
N HIS A 51 1.63 -7.41 1.59
CA HIS A 51 2.62 -8.28 2.24
C HIS A 51 2.65 -8.02 3.74
N ASP A 52 3.09 -8.99 4.49
CA ASP A 52 3.29 -8.82 5.93
C ASP A 52 4.36 -7.76 6.23
N GLY A 53 4.20 -7.06 7.35
CA GLY A 53 5.14 -6.02 7.78
C GLY A 53 5.21 -4.80 6.85
N CYS A 54 4.19 -4.52 6.04
CA CYS A 54 4.18 -3.39 5.13
C CYS A 54 4.34 -2.05 5.88
N GLY A 55 5.39 -1.29 5.53
CA GLY A 55 5.67 0.02 6.13
C GLY A 55 4.57 1.06 5.83
N GLY A 56 3.98 1.02 4.63
CA GLY A 56 2.87 1.88 4.25
C GLY A 56 1.60 1.60 5.07
N VAL A 57 1.23 0.33 5.23
CA VAL A 57 0.08 -0.03 6.09
C VAL A 57 0.34 0.34 7.54
N ARG A 58 1.56 0.17 8.03
CA ARG A 58 1.94 0.64 9.38
C ARG A 58 1.83 2.16 9.53
N ALA A 59 2.21 2.91 8.51
CA ALA A 59 2.04 4.36 8.50
C ALA A 59 0.56 4.75 8.57
N LEU A 60 -0.30 4.06 7.81
CA LEU A 60 -1.75 4.27 7.84
C LEU A 60 -2.36 4.07 9.22
N LEU A 61 -1.87 3.09 9.99
CA LEU A 61 -2.41 2.75 11.31
C LEU A 61 -1.90 3.65 12.45
N ARG A 62 -0.97 4.57 12.19
CA ARG A 62 -0.48 5.52 13.20
C ARG A 62 -1.54 6.59 13.48
N ASP A 63 -1.51 7.12 14.70
CA ASP A 63 -2.37 8.24 15.08
C ASP A 63 -1.84 9.57 14.54
N GLU A 64 -0.52 9.68 14.44
CA GLU A 64 0.15 10.89 13.96
C GLU A 64 0.65 10.71 12.51
N PRO A 65 0.54 11.74 11.65
CA PRO A 65 1.10 11.74 10.32
C PRO A 65 2.63 11.61 10.37
N LEU A 66 3.23 11.14 9.28
CA LEU A 66 4.68 11.02 9.14
C LEU A 66 5.38 12.37 8.93
N GLY A 67 4.63 13.39 8.51
CA GLY A 67 5.16 14.69 8.10
C GLY A 67 5.78 14.67 6.70
N PHE A 68 5.33 13.77 5.83
CA PHE A 68 5.78 13.67 4.45
C PHE A 68 4.78 14.32 3.49
N ASP A 69 5.26 15.12 2.55
CA ASP A 69 4.42 15.89 1.64
C ASP A 69 3.47 15.05 0.78
N PHE A 70 3.94 13.90 0.32
CA PHE A 70 3.19 13.04 -0.61
C PHE A 70 2.58 11.82 0.08
N VAL A 71 3.31 11.20 1.00
CA VAL A 71 2.87 9.94 1.63
C VAL A 71 1.65 10.17 2.51
N ASP A 72 1.63 11.23 3.30
CA ASP A 72 0.51 11.51 4.19
C ASP A 72 -0.77 11.80 3.39
N ALA A 73 -0.67 12.60 2.32
CA ALA A 73 -1.79 12.81 1.40
C ALA A 73 -2.24 11.52 0.72
N TRP A 74 -1.31 10.66 0.28
CA TRP A 74 -1.60 9.37 -0.31
C TRP A 74 -2.34 8.43 0.63
N MET A 75 -1.99 8.41 1.91
CA MET A 75 -2.61 7.55 2.92
C MET A 75 -4.08 7.90 3.19
N THR A 76 -4.51 9.13 2.88
CA THR A 76 -5.93 9.53 3.05
C THR A 76 -6.90 8.68 2.23
N ILE A 77 -6.45 8.07 1.14
CA ILE A 77 -7.22 7.13 0.30
C ILE A 77 -7.80 6.00 1.14
N ALA A 78 -7.08 5.53 2.15
CA ALA A 78 -7.44 4.36 2.94
C ALA A 78 -8.04 4.72 4.33
N THR A 79 -8.42 5.98 4.57
CA THR A 79 -8.96 6.43 5.87
C THR A 79 -10.17 5.62 6.32
N SER A 80 -11.10 5.32 5.42
CA SER A 80 -12.29 4.52 5.75
C SER A 80 -11.93 3.07 6.09
N ALA A 81 -10.97 2.49 5.37
CA ALA A 81 -10.48 1.14 5.65
C ALA A 81 -9.76 1.08 7.01
N ARG A 82 -8.96 2.12 7.34
CA ARG A 82 -8.34 2.27 8.66
C ARG A 82 -9.38 2.27 9.77
N ALA A 83 -10.40 3.12 9.64
CA ALA A 83 -11.45 3.23 10.65
C ALA A 83 -12.16 1.89 10.88
N LYS A 84 -12.48 1.17 9.80
CA LYS A 84 -13.08 -0.17 9.88
C LYS A 84 -12.17 -1.18 10.58
N ALA A 85 -10.91 -1.25 10.19
CA ALA A 85 -9.94 -2.18 10.78
C ALA A 85 -9.73 -1.93 12.28
N LEU A 86 -9.66 -0.67 12.71
CA LEU A 86 -9.53 -0.31 14.12
C LEU A 86 -10.79 -0.67 14.92
N ALA A 87 -11.99 -0.49 14.35
CA ALA A 87 -13.23 -0.88 14.99
C ALA A 87 -13.33 -2.40 15.16
N GLU A 88 -12.93 -3.18 14.17
CA GLU A 88 -12.90 -4.65 14.22
C GLU A 88 -11.87 -5.15 15.26
N ALA A 89 -10.67 -4.58 15.28
CA ALA A 89 -9.63 -4.93 16.25
C ALA A 89 -10.05 -4.60 17.70
N GLY A 90 -10.75 -3.49 17.94
CA GLY A 90 -11.30 -3.14 19.25
C GLY A 90 -12.45 -4.02 19.70
N SER A 91 -13.07 -4.76 18.78
CA SER A 91 -14.17 -5.69 19.06
C SER A 91 -13.72 -7.14 19.30
N ASP A 92 -12.43 -7.43 19.10
CA ASP A 92 -11.90 -8.78 19.31
C ASP A 92 -11.66 -9.03 20.80
N PRO A 93 -12.42 -9.97 21.45
CA PRO A 93 -12.29 -10.25 22.88
C PRO A 93 -10.95 -10.91 23.24
N ASP A 94 -10.14 -11.33 22.28
CA ASP A 94 -8.82 -11.95 22.47
C ASP A 94 -7.65 -10.99 22.24
N SER A 95 -7.90 -9.74 21.85
CA SER A 95 -6.87 -8.71 21.63
C SER A 95 -6.08 -8.31 22.90
N GLY A 96 -6.54 -8.72 24.07
CA GLY A 96 -5.89 -8.48 25.37
C GLY A 96 -4.80 -9.49 25.77
N LYS A 97 -4.54 -10.53 24.99
CA LYS A 97 -3.62 -11.62 25.36
C LYS A 97 -2.27 -11.61 24.65
N SER A 98 -1.95 -10.65 23.84
CA SER A 98 -0.59 -10.46 23.35
C SER A 98 0.27 -9.85 24.46
N GLY A 99 0.93 -10.73 25.21
CA GLY A 99 1.89 -10.37 26.25
C GLY A 99 3.08 -9.57 25.71
N PRO A 100 3.84 -8.88 26.59
CA PRO A 100 4.96 -8.04 26.21
C PRO A 100 6.15 -8.91 25.80
N GLY A 101 6.28 -9.16 24.51
CA GLY A 101 7.43 -9.97 24.07
C GLY A 101 7.41 -10.28 22.59
N GLY A 102 7.86 -9.36 21.77
CA GLY A 102 8.08 -9.67 20.37
C GLY A 102 8.29 -8.46 19.46
N THR A 103 9.14 -7.53 19.86
CA THR A 103 9.68 -6.54 18.91
C THR A 103 10.54 -7.26 17.88
N ARG A 104 9.92 -7.77 16.79
CA ARG A 104 10.67 -8.07 15.59
C ARG A 104 11.19 -6.74 15.07
N ARG A 105 12.45 -6.46 15.37
CA ARG A 105 13.19 -5.34 14.78
C ARG A 105 13.10 -5.49 13.27
N CYS A 106 12.49 -4.51 12.62
CA CYS A 106 12.71 -4.28 11.21
C CYS A 106 14.21 -3.96 11.05
N PRO A 107 14.97 -4.65 10.18
CA PRO A 107 16.35 -4.26 9.94
C PRO A 107 16.35 -2.82 9.43
N SER A 108 17.22 -2.00 10.03
CA SER A 108 17.43 -0.61 9.64
C SER A 108 17.73 -0.51 8.16
N PRO A 109 17.29 0.54 7.44
CA PRO A 109 17.56 0.71 6.02
C PRO A 109 19.02 1.10 5.82
N GLY A 110 19.89 0.10 5.78
CA GLY A 110 21.32 0.22 5.48
C GLY A 110 21.67 -0.32 4.10
N HIS A 111 20.84 -0.10 3.09
CA HIS A 111 21.22 -0.40 1.72
C HIS A 111 21.30 0.88 0.91
N ARG A 112 22.55 1.31 0.68
CA ARG A 112 22.87 2.28 -0.35
C ARG A 112 22.41 1.74 -1.69
N VAL A 113 21.43 2.41 -2.28
CA VAL A 113 21.12 2.25 -3.69
C VAL A 113 22.25 2.92 -4.47
N SER A 114 23.17 2.11 -4.99
CA SER A 114 24.16 2.59 -5.96
C SER A 114 23.46 2.71 -7.31
N ALA A 115 23.11 3.92 -7.71
CA ALA A 115 22.70 4.19 -9.08
C ALA A 115 23.97 4.14 -9.95
N ARG A 116 24.11 3.11 -10.76
CA ARG A 116 25.07 3.10 -11.88
C ARG A 116 24.37 3.75 -13.08
N ARG A 117 25.10 4.76 -13.66
CA ARG A 117 24.79 5.35 -14.97
C ARG A 117 25.05 4.35 -16.10
#